data_702e47b543a7843a676c858830dd06fe
#
_entry.id   702e47b543a7843a676c858830dd06fe
#
_cell.length_a   1.000
_cell.length_b   1.000
_cell.length_c   1.000
_cell.angle_alpha   90.00
_cell.angle_beta   90.00
_cell.angle_gamma   90.00
#
_symmetry.space_group_name_H-M   'P 1'
#
loop_
_entity.id
_entity.type
_entity.pdbx_description
1 polymer ?
#
loop_
_entity_poly.entity_id
_entity_poly.type
_entity_poly.pdbx_seq_one_letter_code
_entity_poly.pdbx_strand_id
1 'polypeptide(L)'
;MQTHSNGRSSMSIEAFFNGIDSDVERRNRIRLSVAAYAYEVHDDPVMSDAEFDALADKINVQVVTGNETLDDFFREHFSPHTGQWIHKHPDKAGLERVYAKVFKRKYR
;
A
#
# COMPACT_ATOMS: atom_id res chain seq x y z
N MET A 1 -11.86 35.89 -9.98
CA MET A 1 -12.01 35.36 -10.09
C MET A 1 -11.85 34.97 -10.09
N GLN A 2 -11.88 34.62 -9.88
CA GLN A 2 -11.92 33.95 -10.07
C GLN A 2 -12.22 33.50 -10.15
N THR A 3 -12.55 33.48 -9.99
CA THR A 3 -12.95 32.84 -10.20
C THR A 3 -13.31 32.48 -10.28
N HIS A 4 -13.79 32.31 -10.38
CA HIS A 4 -14.18 31.71 -10.50
C HIS A 4 -14.45 31.10 -11.02
N SER A 5 -15.67 31.27 -11.03
CA SER A 5 -15.69 30.21 -11.94
C SER A 5 -14.42 29.45 -12.02
N ASN A 6 -13.57 29.87 -11.43
CA ASN A 6 -12.36 29.15 -11.37
C ASN A 6 -12.36 27.97 -10.46
N GLY A 7 -13.47 27.72 -9.82
CA GLY A 7 -13.64 26.51 -9.06
C GLY A 7 -13.40 25.27 -9.88
N ARG A 8 -13.75 25.31 -11.15
CA ARG A 8 -13.55 24.16 -12.02
C ARG A 8 -12.07 23.82 -12.20
N SER A 9 -11.23 24.85 -12.36
CA SER A 9 -9.81 24.63 -12.46
C SER A 9 -9.26 24.04 -11.18
N SER A 10 -9.70 24.53 -10.05
CA SER A 10 -9.28 23.99 -8.76
C SER A 10 -9.64 22.53 -8.63
N MET A 11 -10.82 22.16 -9.08
CA MET A 11 -11.26 20.78 -9.03
C MET A 11 -10.37 19.90 -9.88
N SER A 12 -9.97 20.38 -11.06
CA SER A 12 -9.09 19.60 -11.93
C SER A 12 -7.74 19.37 -11.28
N ILE A 13 -7.19 20.38 -10.64
CA ILE A 13 -5.92 20.26 -9.96
C ILE A 13 -6.03 19.30 -8.80
N GLU A 14 -7.08 19.39 -8.03
CA GLU A 14 -7.29 18.48 -6.91
C GLU A 14 -7.41 17.05 -7.38
N ALA A 15 -8.13 16.84 -8.47
CA ALA A 15 -8.28 15.49 -9.01
C ALA A 15 -6.91 14.92 -9.43
N PHE A 16 -6.07 15.77 -10.02
CA PHE A 16 -4.74 15.35 -10.42
C PHE A 16 -3.91 14.92 -9.21
N PHE A 17 -3.89 15.75 -8.16
CA PHE A 17 -3.12 15.43 -6.97
C PHE A 17 -3.67 14.21 -6.24
N ASN A 18 -4.99 14.06 -6.21
CA ASN A 18 -5.61 12.88 -5.61
C ASN A 18 -5.21 11.62 -6.35
N GLY A 19 -5.12 11.68 -7.67
CA GLY A 19 -4.69 10.54 -8.47
C GLY A 19 -3.25 10.16 -8.18
N ILE A 20 -2.37 11.16 -8.04
CA ILE A 20 -0.97 10.93 -7.70
C ILE A 20 -0.86 10.31 -6.32
N ASP A 21 -1.59 10.85 -5.34
CA ASP A 21 -1.59 10.31 -3.99
C ASP A 21 -2.08 8.88 -3.96
N SER A 22 -3.12 8.59 -4.74
CA SER A 22 -3.68 7.26 -4.82
C SER A 22 -2.67 6.26 -5.41
N ASP A 23 -1.94 6.66 -6.44
CA ASP A 23 -0.92 5.80 -7.04
C ASP A 23 0.23 5.53 -6.09
N VAL A 24 0.71 6.57 -5.40
CA VAL A 24 1.78 6.41 -4.42
C VAL A 24 1.32 5.53 -3.27
N GLU A 25 0.11 5.78 -2.79
CA GLU A 25 -0.44 4.99 -1.69
C GLU A 25 -0.57 3.52 -2.08
N ARG A 26 -1.06 3.25 -3.28
CA ARG A 26 -1.21 1.87 -3.75
C ARG A 26 0.13 1.15 -3.81
N ARG A 27 1.15 1.81 -4.35
CA ARG A 27 2.48 1.21 -4.41
C ARG A 27 3.05 0.94 -3.03
N ASN A 28 2.87 1.91 -2.12
CA ASN A 28 3.36 1.73 -0.75
C ASN A 28 2.65 0.57 -0.06
N ARG A 29 1.34 0.44 -0.26
CA ARG A 29 0.58 -0.66 0.33
C ARG A 29 1.02 -2.00 -0.23
N ILE A 30 1.29 -2.07 -1.53
CA ILE A 30 1.75 -3.32 -2.15
C ILE A 30 3.13 -3.69 -1.61
N ARG A 31 4.05 -2.75 -1.59
CA ARG A 31 5.40 -3.01 -1.10
C ARG A 31 5.38 -3.47 0.35
N LEU A 32 4.61 -2.79 1.18
CA LEU A 32 4.52 -3.13 2.59
C LEU A 32 3.84 -4.49 2.77
N SER A 33 2.80 -4.77 1.99
CA SER A 33 2.10 -6.04 2.08
C SER A 33 3.00 -7.21 1.70
N VAL A 34 3.78 -7.06 0.63
CA VAL A 34 4.71 -8.11 0.22
C VAL A 34 5.79 -8.31 1.27
N ALA A 35 6.29 -7.22 1.86
CA ALA A 35 7.29 -7.32 2.91
C ALA A 35 6.74 -8.01 4.16
N ALA A 36 5.53 -7.65 4.56
CA ALA A 36 4.88 -8.30 5.70
C ALA A 36 4.64 -9.77 5.43
N TYR A 37 4.19 -10.09 4.22
CA TYR A 37 3.93 -11.47 3.82
C TYR A 37 5.22 -12.29 3.84
N ALA A 38 6.30 -11.74 3.28
CA ALA A 38 7.58 -12.43 3.26
C ALA A 38 8.05 -12.76 4.67
N TYR A 39 7.91 -11.80 5.57
CA TYR A 39 8.35 -12.00 6.95
C TYR A 39 7.45 -12.99 7.69
N GLU A 40 6.13 -12.79 7.61
CA GLU A 40 5.19 -13.58 8.41
C GLU A 40 5.00 -15.00 7.89
N VAL A 41 5.04 -15.18 6.58
CA VAL A 41 4.73 -16.47 5.96
C VAL A 41 5.99 -17.24 5.59
N HIS A 42 7.01 -16.54 5.12
CA HIS A 42 8.24 -17.19 4.64
C HIS A 42 9.44 -17.00 5.57
N ASP A 43 9.26 -16.28 6.67
CA ASP A 43 10.34 -15.98 7.59
C ASP A 43 11.54 -15.36 6.85
N ASP A 44 11.25 -14.50 5.91
CA ASP A 44 12.23 -13.91 5.00
C ASP A 44 12.14 -12.38 5.06
N PRO A 45 12.95 -11.72 5.90
CA PRO A 45 12.90 -10.26 5.99
C PRO A 45 13.52 -9.64 4.74
N VAL A 46 12.69 -9.12 3.85
CA VAL A 46 13.13 -8.52 2.59
C VAL A 46 13.48 -7.04 2.74
N MET A 47 13.26 -6.47 3.90
CA MET A 47 13.70 -5.11 4.23
C MET A 47 14.00 -5.06 5.72
N SER A 48 14.76 -4.06 6.14
CA SER A 48 15.10 -3.90 7.55
C SER A 48 13.87 -3.46 8.34
N ASP A 49 13.93 -3.63 9.66
CA ASP A 49 12.85 -3.16 10.53
C ASP A 49 12.64 -1.66 10.39
N ALA A 50 13.71 -0.90 10.28
CA ALA A 50 13.63 0.55 10.12
C ALA A 50 12.95 0.92 8.80
N GLU A 51 13.27 0.20 7.73
CA GLU A 51 12.64 0.43 6.44
C GLU A 51 11.15 0.07 6.47
N PHE A 52 10.83 -1.05 7.11
CA PHE A 52 9.45 -1.47 7.26
C PHE A 52 8.64 -0.42 8.04
N ASP A 53 9.19 0.04 9.16
CA ASP A 53 8.52 1.03 10.00
C ASP A 53 8.33 2.34 9.25
N ALA A 54 9.35 2.79 8.51
CA ALA A 54 9.25 4.04 7.76
C ALA A 54 8.18 3.93 6.67
N LEU A 55 8.10 2.78 6.01
CA LEU A 55 7.09 2.57 4.98
C LEU A 55 5.69 2.48 5.60
N ALA A 56 5.57 1.80 6.73
CA ALA A 56 4.30 1.70 7.42
C ALA A 56 3.76 3.07 7.84
N ASP A 57 4.66 3.95 8.26
CA ASP A 57 4.27 5.31 8.65
C ASP A 57 3.73 6.14 7.49
N LYS A 58 4.06 5.76 6.27
CA LYS A 58 3.57 6.48 5.08
C LYS A 58 2.19 6.04 4.65
N ILE A 59 1.71 4.91 5.15
CA ILE A 59 0.40 4.40 4.75
C ILE A 59 -0.71 5.29 5.29
N ASN A 60 -1.62 5.68 4.41
CA ASN A 60 -2.78 6.47 4.79
C ASN A 60 -4.03 5.70 4.39
N VAL A 61 -4.67 5.08 5.38
CA VAL A 61 -5.83 4.22 5.14
C VAL A 61 -7.06 4.97 4.67
N GLN A 62 -7.04 6.31 4.75
CA GLN A 62 -8.15 7.12 4.26
C GLN A 62 -8.11 7.36 2.76
N VAL A 63 -6.97 7.09 2.12
CA VAL A 63 -6.86 7.27 0.68
C VAL A 63 -7.64 6.18 -0.04
N VAL A 64 -8.49 6.59 -0.99
CA VAL A 64 -9.28 5.67 -1.81
C VAL A 64 -8.46 5.36 -3.05
N THR A 65 -8.15 4.08 -3.26
CA THR A 65 -7.28 3.68 -4.38
C THR A 65 -8.04 3.10 -5.56
N GLY A 66 -9.34 2.91 -5.42
CA GLY A 66 -10.16 2.32 -6.48
C GLY A 66 -10.35 0.82 -6.32
N ASN A 67 -9.64 0.18 -5.41
CA ASN A 67 -9.84 -1.23 -5.10
C ASN A 67 -10.57 -1.31 -3.76
N GLU A 68 -11.88 -1.42 -3.81
CA GLU A 68 -12.71 -1.38 -2.60
C GLU A 68 -12.33 -2.44 -1.58
N THR A 69 -12.07 -3.64 -2.06
CA THR A 69 -11.75 -4.76 -1.17
C THR A 69 -10.47 -4.47 -0.38
N LEU A 70 -9.44 -3.99 -1.05
CA LEU A 70 -8.17 -3.69 -0.37
C LEU A 70 -8.25 -2.42 0.44
N ASP A 71 -9.02 -1.42 -0.03
CA ASP A 71 -9.22 -0.20 0.76
C ASP A 71 -9.90 -0.54 2.08
N ASP A 72 -10.94 -1.38 2.05
CA ASP A 72 -11.63 -1.81 3.26
C ASP A 72 -10.70 -2.62 4.15
N PHE A 73 -9.92 -3.51 3.56
CA PHE A 73 -8.98 -4.33 4.31
C PHE A 73 -8.00 -3.46 5.10
N PHE A 74 -7.42 -2.45 4.44
CA PHE A 74 -6.46 -1.59 5.13
C PHE A 74 -7.12 -0.77 6.23
N ARG A 75 -8.34 -0.24 5.98
CA ARG A 75 -9.03 0.53 7.02
C ARG A 75 -9.36 -0.32 8.24
N GLU A 76 -9.68 -1.59 8.04
CA GLU A 76 -10.15 -2.44 9.13
C GLU A 76 -9.02 -3.14 9.87
N HIS A 77 -7.96 -3.48 9.18
CA HIS A 77 -6.98 -4.40 9.76
C HIS A 77 -5.56 -3.86 9.87
N PHE A 78 -5.21 -2.85 9.09
CA PHE A 78 -3.84 -2.36 9.08
C PHE A 78 -3.44 -1.75 10.42
N SER A 79 -2.21 -2.05 10.83
CA SER A 79 -1.59 -1.45 12.01
C SER A 79 -0.11 -1.17 11.67
N PRO A 80 0.39 0.04 11.96
CA PRO A 80 1.78 0.36 11.62
C PRO A 80 2.81 -0.31 12.51
N HIS A 81 2.39 -0.97 13.60
CA HIS A 81 3.33 -1.50 14.59
C HIS A 81 3.61 -2.99 14.44
N THR A 82 3.04 -3.65 13.45
CA THR A 82 3.19 -5.08 13.26
C THR A 82 2.89 -5.43 11.81
N GLY A 83 3.35 -6.59 11.37
CA GLY A 83 2.98 -7.13 10.06
C GLY A 83 1.90 -8.18 10.13
N GLN A 84 1.37 -8.45 11.32
CA GLN A 84 0.43 -9.56 11.49
C GLN A 84 -0.90 -9.38 10.78
N TRP A 85 -1.26 -8.14 10.45
CA TRP A 85 -2.47 -7.86 9.68
C TRP A 85 -2.46 -8.56 8.32
N ILE A 86 -1.29 -8.94 7.83
CA ILE A 86 -1.19 -9.57 6.51
C ILE A 86 -1.90 -10.93 6.46
N HIS A 87 -2.06 -11.58 7.60
CA HIS A 87 -2.74 -12.88 7.64
C HIS A 87 -4.21 -12.77 7.26
N LYS A 88 -4.79 -11.57 7.31
CA LYS A 88 -6.18 -11.33 6.91
C LYS A 88 -6.30 -10.75 5.50
N HIS A 89 -5.18 -10.64 4.79
CA HIS A 89 -5.19 -10.08 3.45
C HIS A 89 -6.07 -10.92 2.52
N PRO A 90 -6.90 -10.27 1.69
CA PRO A 90 -7.87 -10.99 0.87
C PRO A 90 -7.27 -11.69 -0.35
N ASP A 91 -6.02 -11.38 -0.72
CA ASP A 91 -5.39 -11.97 -1.90
C ASP A 91 -3.98 -12.45 -1.60
N LYS A 92 -3.89 -13.44 -0.76
CA LYS A 92 -2.59 -14.00 -0.39
C LYS A 92 -1.90 -14.69 -1.56
N ALA A 93 -2.68 -15.25 -2.49
CA ALA A 93 -2.11 -15.86 -3.69
C ALA A 93 -1.39 -14.81 -4.54
N GLY A 94 -1.96 -13.61 -4.64
CA GLY A 94 -1.30 -12.53 -5.35
C GLY A 94 -0.02 -12.10 -4.67
N LEU A 95 -0.01 -12.04 -3.35
CA LEU A 95 1.20 -11.71 -2.59
C LEU A 95 2.28 -12.77 -2.82
N GLU A 96 1.89 -14.03 -2.82
CA GLU A 96 2.84 -15.12 -3.06
C GLU A 96 3.45 -15.00 -4.45
N ARG A 97 2.66 -14.68 -5.45
CA ARG A 97 3.17 -14.52 -6.82
C ARG A 97 4.19 -13.40 -6.90
N VAL A 98 3.91 -12.27 -6.27
CA VAL A 98 4.84 -11.14 -6.28
C VAL A 98 6.10 -11.49 -5.50
N TYR A 99 5.96 -12.09 -4.34
CA TYR A 99 7.10 -12.51 -3.54
C TYR A 99 8.01 -13.46 -4.32
N ALA A 100 7.43 -14.48 -4.92
CA ALA A 100 8.20 -15.48 -5.66
C ALA A 100 8.92 -14.84 -6.84
N LYS A 101 8.25 -13.91 -7.53
CA LYS A 101 8.81 -13.29 -8.72
C LYS A 101 9.94 -12.32 -8.37
N VAL A 102 9.80 -11.56 -7.30
CA VAL A 102 10.73 -10.48 -7.00
C VAL A 102 11.85 -10.92 -6.06
N PHE A 103 11.53 -11.73 -5.05
CA PHE A 103 12.49 -12.03 -3.98
C PHE A 103 12.97 -13.48 -3.96
N LYS A 104 12.06 -14.41 -4.11
CA LYS A 104 12.39 -15.82 -3.89
C LYS A 104 13.47 -16.32 -4.85
N ARG A 105 13.42 -15.87 -6.08
CA ARG A 105 14.39 -16.36 -7.06
C ARG A 105 15.81 -15.86 -6.82
N LYS A 106 15.98 -14.93 -5.88
CA LYS A 106 17.32 -14.50 -5.49
C LYS A 106 18.10 -15.64 -4.85
N TYR A 107 17.42 -16.64 -4.38
CA TYR A 107 18.04 -17.72 -3.63
C TYR A 107 18.26 -18.97 -4.46
N ARG A 108 18.20 -18.80 -5.75
CA ARG A 108 18.47 -19.93 -6.65
C ARG A 108 19.86 -19.95 -7.18
#